data_026cb7bd8b38ab79ca35dc17fa0a2222
#
_entry.id   026cb7bd8b38ab79ca35dc17fa0a2222
#
_cell.length_a   1.000
_cell.length_b   1.000
_cell.length_c   1.000
_cell.angle_alpha   90.00
_cell.angle_beta   90.00
_cell.angle_gamma   90.00
#
_symmetry.space_group_name_H-M   'P 1'
#
loop_
_entity.id
_entity.type
_entity.pdbx_description
1 polymer ?
#
loop_
_entity_poly.entity_id
_entity_poly.type
_entity_poly.pdbx_seq_one_letter_code
_entity_poly.pdbx_strand_id
1 'polypeptide(L)'
;AYVKKGIPQDRSNLKPAVTPGGIIESEVQKFVLDTVVAGLEVPWGMAFLPDGRMLISERRGTLHVFSDGKLSPPLGGLPSIMAIGQGGLLDICLHPDYSNNGWIYFSYSALDRESPRPAGNTAIMRAKLKGDRLTDQQIIYKGTPGTDRNYHFGCKIAFDNKGHIFFGIGDR
;
A
#
# COMPACT_ATOMS: atom_id res chain seq x y z
N ALA A 1 -31.10 -12.63 8.28
CA ALA A 1 -30.58 -13.59 7.29
C ALA A 1 -29.83 -12.81 6.20
N TYR A 2 -28.50 -12.88 6.20
CA TYR A 2 -27.67 -12.28 5.13
C TYR A 2 -27.74 -13.21 3.93
N VAL A 3 -28.38 -12.79 2.86
CA VAL A 3 -28.31 -13.51 1.58
C VAL A 3 -27.01 -13.13 0.91
N LYS A 4 -26.00 -14.02 0.93
CA LYS A 4 -24.82 -13.94 0.06
C LYS A 4 -25.29 -14.10 -1.40
N LYS A 5 -25.58 -13.01 -2.12
CA LYS A 5 -25.55 -13.05 -3.57
C LYS A 5 -24.11 -13.26 -3.98
N GLY A 6 -23.82 -14.39 -4.61
CA GLY A 6 -22.49 -14.70 -5.13
C GLY A 6 -22.04 -13.57 -6.06
N ILE A 7 -20.82 -13.09 -5.88
CA ILE A 7 -20.19 -12.18 -6.82
C ILE A 7 -20.01 -12.94 -8.13
N PRO A 8 -20.52 -12.44 -9.28
CA PRO A 8 -20.31 -13.12 -10.55
C PRO A 8 -18.82 -13.32 -10.80
N GLN A 9 -18.43 -14.56 -11.11
CA GLN A 9 -17.03 -14.91 -11.40
C GLN A 9 -16.55 -14.31 -12.73
N ASP A 10 -17.46 -14.09 -13.67
CA ASP A 10 -17.21 -13.42 -14.94
C ASP A 10 -17.45 -11.92 -14.80
N ARG A 11 -16.37 -11.16 -14.79
CA ARG A 11 -16.38 -9.69 -14.75
C ARG A 11 -16.20 -9.04 -16.12
N SER A 12 -16.06 -9.81 -17.19
CA SER A 12 -15.81 -9.31 -18.56
C SER A 12 -16.93 -8.41 -19.09
N ASN A 13 -18.15 -8.58 -18.56
CA ASN A 13 -19.34 -7.83 -18.95
C ASN A 13 -19.77 -6.75 -17.93
N LEU A 14 -19.01 -6.55 -16.86
CA LEU A 14 -19.30 -5.45 -15.95
C LEU A 14 -18.89 -4.14 -16.61
N LYS A 15 -19.87 -3.39 -17.13
CA LYS A 15 -19.64 -1.99 -17.45
C LYS A 15 -19.13 -1.31 -16.17
N PRO A 16 -18.11 -0.44 -16.26
CA PRO A 16 -17.73 0.38 -15.11
C PRO A 16 -19.00 1.05 -14.58
N ALA A 17 -19.26 0.89 -13.31
CA ALA A 17 -20.48 1.42 -12.66
C ALA A 17 -20.57 2.96 -12.79
N VAL A 18 -19.47 3.59 -13.15
CA VAL A 18 -19.33 5.03 -13.31
C VAL A 18 -18.38 5.34 -14.45
N THR A 19 -18.80 6.21 -15.36
CA THR A 19 -17.92 6.80 -16.38
C THR A 19 -17.11 7.91 -15.73
N PRO A 20 -15.78 7.95 -15.85
CA PRO A 20 -14.97 9.08 -15.39
C PRO A 20 -15.51 10.42 -15.95
N GLY A 21 -15.62 11.46 -15.12
CA GLY A 21 -16.17 12.76 -15.48
C GLY A 21 -17.70 12.86 -15.40
N GLY A 22 -18.43 11.77 -15.14
CA GLY A 22 -19.87 11.79 -14.92
C GLY A 22 -20.24 12.24 -13.50
N ILE A 23 -21.35 12.99 -13.38
CA ILE A 23 -21.89 13.35 -12.06
C ILE A 23 -22.55 12.11 -11.44
N ILE A 24 -22.18 11.78 -10.23
CA ILE A 24 -22.79 10.73 -9.40
C ILE A 24 -23.61 11.40 -8.33
N GLU A 25 -24.84 10.96 -8.17
CA GLU A 25 -25.71 11.40 -7.10
C GLU A 25 -25.74 10.33 -6.00
N SER A 26 -25.34 10.71 -4.79
CA SER A 26 -25.59 9.94 -3.58
C SER A 26 -26.78 10.51 -2.83
N GLU A 27 -27.20 9.87 -1.74
CA GLU A 27 -28.32 10.34 -0.93
C GLU A 27 -28.17 11.78 -0.42
N VAL A 28 -26.94 12.25 -0.22
CA VAL A 28 -26.66 13.54 0.43
C VAL A 28 -25.78 14.47 -0.39
N GLN A 29 -25.10 13.97 -1.44
CA GLN A 29 -24.15 14.80 -2.19
C GLN A 29 -23.96 14.34 -3.63
N LYS A 30 -23.73 15.31 -4.53
CA LYS A 30 -23.27 15.08 -5.91
C LYS A 30 -21.75 15.16 -5.94
N PHE A 31 -21.11 14.24 -6.66
CA PHE A 31 -19.65 14.23 -6.84
C PHE A 31 -19.27 13.70 -8.23
N VAL A 32 -18.03 13.92 -8.60
CA VAL A 32 -17.45 13.46 -9.86
C VAL A 32 -16.28 12.52 -9.53
N LEU A 33 -16.11 11.45 -10.32
CA LEU A 33 -14.94 10.59 -10.26
C LEU A 33 -14.00 10.95 -11.40
N ASP A 34 -12.76 11.30 -11.03
CA ASP A 34 -11.69 11.56 -11.98
C ASP A 34 -10.59 10.50 -11.86
N THR A 35 -10.00 10.13 -13.00
CA THR A 35 -8.83 9.28 -13.03
C THR A 35 -7.59 10.13 -12.81
N VAL A 36 -6.99 10.03 -11.64
CA VAL A 36 -5.78 10.80 -11.27
C VAL A 36 -4.53 10.19 -11.90
N VAL A 37 -4.42 8.86 -11.89
CA VAL A 37 -3.27 8.13 -12.44
C VAL A 37 -3.72 6.80 -13.03
N ALA A 38 -3.12 6.41 -14.13
CA ALA A 38 -3.35 5.13 -14.81
C ALA A 38 -2.03 4.36 -14.98
N GLY A 39 -2.11 3.10 -15.43
CA GLY A 39 -0.92 2.27 -15.69
C GLY A 39 -0.34 1.58 -14.46
N LEU A 40 -1.02 1.62 -13.32
CA LEU A 40 -0.68 0.85 -12.13
C LEU A 40 -1.25 -0.57 -12.23
N GLU A 41 -0.49 -1.57 -11.76
CA GLU A 41 -0.96 -2.96 -11.79
C GLU A 41 -1.91 -3.28 -10.64
N VAL A 42 -1.44 -3.17 -9.41
CA VAL A 42 -2.23 -3.39 -8.19
C VAL A 42 -1.86 -2.31 -7.18
N PRO A 43 -2.36 -1.07 -7.35
CA PRO A 43 -2.13 -0.02 -6.38
C PRO A 43 -2.75 -0.43 -5.04
N TRP A 44 -2.01 -0.26 -3.96
CA TRP A 44 -2.44 -0.72 -2.65
C TRP A 44 -2.61 0.43 -1.66
N GLY A 45 -1.58 1.22 -1.47
CA GLY A 45 -1.58 2.35 -0.56
C GLY A 45 -1.10 3.63 -1.23
N MET A 46 -1.53 4.76 -0.69
CA MET A 46 -1.05 6.07 -1.13
C MET A 46 -0.89 7.02 0.05
N ALA A 47 0.06 7.96 -0.08
CA ALA A 47 0.29 9.02 0.89
C ALA A 47 0.62 10.33 0.18
N PHE A 48 -0.03 11.42 0.59
CA PHE A 48 0.28 12.75 0.07
C PHE A 48 1.45 13.37 0.83
N LEU A 49 2.46 13.80 0.08
CA LEU A 49 3.57 14.58 0.62
C LEU A 49 3.15 16.05 0.82
N PRO A 50 3.75 16.78 1.79
CA PRO A 50 3.40 18.18 2.03
C PRO A 50 3.60 19.10 0.83
N ASP A 51 4.43 18.73 -0.12
CA ASP A 51 4.70 19.48 -1.36
C ASP A 51 3.70 19.16 -2.49
N GLY A 52 2.66 18.38 -2.22
CA GLY A 52 1.61 18.02 -3.16
C GLY A 52 1.90 16.77 -4.00
N ARG A 53 3.10 16.22 -3.94
CA ARG A 53 3.40 14.92 -4.58
C ARG A 53 2.69 13.79 -3.84
N MET A 54 2.50 12.67 -4.53
CA MET A 54 1.86 11.48 -3.94
C MET A 54 2.78 10.27 -4.07
N LEU A 55 2.93 9.53 -2.99
CA LEU A 55 3.54 8.20 -2.99
C LEU A 55 2.47 7.17 -3.26
N ILE A 56 2.75 6.21 -4.14
CA ILE A 56 1.83 5.13 -4.49
C ILE A 56 2.59 3.81 -4.40
N SER A 57 2.13 2.90 -3.55
CA SER A 57 2.64 1.54 -3.46
C SER A 57 1.85 0.61 -4.39
N GLU A 58 2.56 -0.28 -5.07
CA GLU A 58 1.95 -1.40 -5.78
C GLU A 58 2.30 -2.72 -5.07
N ARG A 59 1.32 -3.58 -4.96
CA ARG A 59 1.45 -4.85 -4.22
C ARG A 59 2.61 -5.72 -4.70
N ARG A 60 2.98 -5.66 -5.98
CA ARG A 60 4.11 -6.41 -6.52
C ARG A 60 5.48 -6.00 -5.96
N GLY A 61 5.56 -4.92 -5.17
CA GLY A 61 6.78 -4.48 -4.51
C GLY A 61 7.43 -3.27 -5.18
N THR A 62 6.67 -2.44 -5.85
CA THR A 62 7.12 -1.15 -6.39
C THR A 62 6.50 0.02 -5.64
N LEU A 63 7.25 1.09 -5.51
CA LEU A 63 6.82 2.36 -4.93
C LEU A 63 7.13 3.47 -5.93
N HIS A 64 6.17 4.34 -6.15
CA HIS A 64 6.28 5.43 -7.13
C HIS A 64 5.99 6.77 -6.49
N VAL A 65 6.54 7.82 -7.08
CA VAL A 65 6.11 9.21 -6.85
C VAL A 65 5.24 9.63 -8.04
N PHE A 66 4.07 10.17 -7.74
CA PHE A 66 3.24 10.85 -8.72
C PHE A 66 3.31 12.36 -8.50
N SER A 67 3.63 13.12 -9.53
CA SER A 67 3.74 14.59 -9.52
C SER A 67 3.45 15.14 -10.91
N ASP A 68 2.74 16.25 -10.98
CA ASP A 68 2.48 16.98 -12.23
C ASP A 68 1.92 16.10 -13.36
N GLY A 69 0.99 15.21 -13.00
CA GLY A 69 0.37 14.28 -13.94
C GLY A 69 1.26 13.13 -14.41
N LYS A 70 2.44 12.94 -13.80
CA LYS A 70 3.42 11.92 -14.20
C LYS A 70 3.73 10.95 -13.06
N LEU A 71 3.76 9.67 -13.40
CA LEU A 71 4.24 8.62 -12.50
C LEU A 71 5.75 8.44 -12.70
N SER A 72 6.52 8.42 -11.60
CA SER A 72 7.96 8.16 -11.67
C SER A 72 8.24 6.69 -12.03
N PRO A 73 9.46 6.36 -12.50
CA PRO A 73 9.97 5.01 -12.40
C PRO A 73 9.88 4.50 -10.95
N PRO A 74 9.95 3.16 -10.71
CA PRO A 74 9.99 2.62 -9.36
C PRO A 74 11.15 3.20 -8.54
N LEU A 75 10.87 3.61 -7.32
CA LEU A 75 11.90 4.08 -6.38
C LEU A 75 12.84 2.96 -5.97
N GLY A 76 14.12 3.27 -5.87
CA GLY A 76 15.11 2.37 -5.31
C GLY A 76 15.04 2.25 -3.78
N GLY A 77 15.73 1.26 -3.22
CA GLY A 77 15.93 1.11 -1.78
C GLY A 77 14.78 0.43 -1.03
N LEU A 78 13.90 -0.30 -1.70
CA LEU A 78 12.93 -1.17 -1.03
C LEU A 78 13.59 -2.45 -0.49
N PRO A 79 13.06 -3.03 0.59
CA PRO A 79 13.53 -4.32 1.11
C PRO A 79 13.14 -5.47 0.18
N SER A 80 13.59 -6.69 0.51
CA SER A 80 13.11 -7.91 -0.16
C SER A 80 11.67 -8.21 0.24
N ILE A 81 10.78 -8.22 -0.74
CA ILE A 81 9.33 -8.35 -0.58
C ILE A 81 8.88 -9.69 -1.17
N MET A 82 8.06 -10.43 -0.43
CA MET A 82 7.38 -11.63 -0.90
C MET A 82 6.05 -11.26 -1.56
N ALA A 83 6.05 -10.92 -2.83
CA ALA A 83 4.85 -10.53 -3.58
C ALA A 83 4.08 -11.75 -4.11
N ILE A 84 3.62 -12.63 -3.22
CA ILE A 84 2.90 -13.86 -3.53
C ILE A 84 1.51 -13.82 -2.86
N GLY A 85 0.48 -14.21 -3.58
CA GLY A 85 -0.90 -14.23 -3.07
C GLY A 85 -1.38 -12.83 -2.66
N GLN A 86 -1.70 -12.63 -1.40
CA GLN A 86 -2.07 -11.34 -0.82
C GLN A 86 -0.86 -10.54 -0.31
N GLY A 87 0.34 -11.13 -0.31
CA GLY A 87 1.57 -10.47 0.11
C GLY A 87 2.08 -9.47 -0.92
N GLY A 88 2.95 -8.58 -0.49
CA GLY A 88 3.55 -7.56 -1.32
C GLY A 88 3.98 -6.32 -0.53
N LEU A 89 4.20 -5.21 -1.23
CA LEU A 89 4.25 -3.88 -0.64
C LEU A 89 2.80 -3.42 -0.44
N LEU A 90 2.46 -3.03 0.77
CA LEU A 90 1.07 -2.85 1.18
C LEU A 90 0.81 -1.37 1.54
N ASP A 91 0.44 -1.09 2.78
CA ASP A 91 0.10 0.26 3.19
C ASP A 91 1.32 1.18 3.27
N ILE A 92 1.09 2.47 3.07
CA ILE A 92 2.09 3.53 3.20
C ILE A 92 1.48 4.73 3.89
N CYS A 93 2.21 5.32 4.84
CA CYS A 93 1.80 6.56 5.49
C CYS A 93 3.02 7.40 5.89
N LEU A 94 2.79 8.68 6.09
CA LEU A 94 3.80 9.59 6.62
C LEU A 94 3.76 9.59 8.16
N HIS A 95 4.91 9.84 8.76
CA HIS A 95 4.96 10.20 10.18
C HIS A 95 4.11 11.46 10.44
N PRO A 96 3.39 11.59 11.56
CA PRO A 96 2.62 12.80 11.86
C PRO A 96 3.45 14.10 11.79
N ASP A 97 4.73 14.02 12.15
CA ASP A 97 5.69 15.13 12.07
C ASP A 97 6.64 15.00 10.86
N TYR A 98 6.10 14.56 9.72
CA TYR A 98 6.89 14.30 8.50
C TYR A 98 7.67 15.54 8.04
N SER A 99 7.07 16.73 8.12
CA SER A 99 7.70 17.98 7.67
C SER A 99 9.03 18.28 8.36
N ASN A 100 9.21 17.80 9.61
CA ASN A 100 10.45 17.97 10.36
C ASN A 100 11.39 16.77 10.25
N ASN A 101 10.85 15.55 10.18
CA ASN A 101 11.67 14.34 10.30
C ASN A 101 11.80 13.53 9.02
N GLY A 102 10.93 13.72 8.03
CA GLY A 102 10.97 13.06 6.73
C GLY A 102 10.67 11.56 6.74
N TRP A 103 10.12 11.01 7.84
CA TRP A 103 9.87 9.57 7.93
C TRP A 103 8.60 9.15 7.20
N ILE A 104 8.77 8.15 6.34
CA ILE A 104 7.72 7.40 5.65
C ILE A 104 7.68 6.01 6.25
N TYR A 105 6.49 5.51 6.55
CA TYR A 105 6.26 4.16 7.06
C TYR A 105 5.52 3.33 6.03
N PHE A 106 5.88 2.07 5.91
CA PHE A 106 5.17 1.14 5.04
C PHE A 106 5.16 -0.27 5.61
N SER A 107 4.09 -0.97 5.31
CA SER A 107 3.93 -2.38 5.62
C SER A 107 4.21 -3.22 4.38
N TYR A 108 4.77 -4.40 4.60
CA TYR A 108 5.06 -5.34 3.51
C TYR A 108 5.16 -6.77 4.02
N SER A 109 5.04 -7.73 3.13
CA SER A 109 5.39 -9.11 3.44
C SER A 109 6.90 -9.29 3.25
N ALA A 110 7.63 -9.36 4.37
CA ALA A 110 9.07 -9.55 4.36
C ALA A 110 9.42 -10.98 3.94
N LEU A 111 10.25 -11.11 2.90
CA LEU A 111 10.76 -12.41 2.47
C LEU A 111 11.69 -12.98 3.54
N ASP A 112 11.46 -14.23 3.94
CA ASP A 112 12.37 -15.01 4.76
C ASP A 112 13.35 -15.75 3.85
N ARG A 113 14.60 -15.27 3.83
CA ARG A 113 15.65 -15.81 2.97
C ARG A 113 16.28 -17.10 3.51
N GLU A 114 16.06 -17.41 4.78
CA GLU A 114 16.59 -18.61 5.44
C GLU A 114 15.67 -19.82 5.25
N SER A 115 14.43 -19.57 4.85
CA SER A 115 13.47 -20.62 4.58
C SER A 115 13.80 -21.36 3.28
N PRO A 116 13.78 -22.72 3.28
CA PRO A 116 14.00 -23.51 2.06
C PRO A 116 12.86 -23.38 1.03
N ARG A 117 11.74 -22.78 1.42
CA ARG A 117 10.59 -22.48 0.54
C ARG A 117 10.28 -21.00 0.65
N PRO A 118 9.63 -20.41 -0.38
CA PRO A 118 9.16 -19.04 -0.27
C PRO A 118 8.29 -18.86 0.98
N ALA A 119 8.79 -18.13 1.94
CA ALA A 119 8.13 -17.86 3.20
C ALA A 119 8.30 -16.39 3.56
N GLY A 120 7.38 -15.88 4.34
CA GLY A 120 7.45 -14.49 4.78
C GLY A 120 6.44 -14.19 5.87
N ASN A 121 6.55 -13.00 6.43
CA ASN A 121 5.62 -12.49 7.41
C ASN A 121 5.49 -10.97 7.28
N THR A 122 4.46 -10.41 7.92
CA THR A 122 4.26 -8.96 7.93
C THR A 122 5.42 -8.25 8.60
N ALA A 123 5.90 -7.20 7.97
CA ALA A 123 6.87 -6.29 8.54
C ALA A 123 6.44 -4.84 8.35
N ILE A 124 6.88 -4.00 9.27
CA ILE A 124 6.75 -2.55 9.21
C ILE A 124 8.15 -1.96 9.14
N MET A 125 8.37 -1.11 8.16
CA MET A 125 9.62 -0.38 7.98
C MET A 125 9.35 1.11 7.93
N ARG A 126 10.32 1.91 8.36
CA ARG A 126 10.37 3.33 8.04
C ARG A 126 11.61 3.65 7.23
N ALA A 127 11.52 4.67 6.40
CA ALA A 127 12.62 5.16 5.59
C ALA A 127 12.43 6.65 5.27
N LYS A 128 13.42 7.28 4.69
CA LYS A 128 13.34 8.65 4.15
C LYS A 128 13.41 8.61 2.63
N LEU A 129 12.71 9.52 1.97
CA LEU A 129 12.83 9.70 0.53
C LEU A 129 13.95 10.70 0.22
N LYS A 130 14.94 10.28 -0.55
CA LYS A 130 16.02 11.15 -1.05
C LYS A 130 16.18 10.95 -2.56
N GLY A 131 15.73 11.94 -3.31
CA GLY A 131 15.68 11.83 -4.77
C GLY A 131 14.72 10.72 -5.21
N ASP A 132 15.25 9.74 -5.91
CA ASP A 132 14.53 8.59 -6.48
C ASP A 132 14.65 7.31 -5.64
N ARG A 133 15.07 7.42 -4.39
CA ARG A 133 15.27 6.23 -3.54
C ARG A 133 14.95 6.44 -2.07
N LEU A 134 14.65 5.33 -1.41
CA LEU A 134 14.52 5.28 0.04
C LEU A 134 15.91 5.09 0.69
N THR A 135 16.16 5.88 1.73
CA THR A 135 17.38 5.85 2.57
C THR A 135 17.02 5.69 4.04
N ASP A 136 17.99 5.52 4.89
CA ASP A 136 17.84 5.43 6.36
C ASP A 136 16.82 4.35 6.80
N GLN A 137 16.76 3.23 6.07
CA GLN A 137 15.78 2.17 6.31
C GLN A 137 15.94 1.57 7.72
N GLN A 138 14.82 1.47 8.43
CA GLN A 138 14.75 0.88 9.76
C GLN A 138 13.54 -0.03 9.87
N ILE A 139 13.78 -1.29 10.21
CA ILE A 139 12.71 -2.23 10.52
C ILE A 139 12.16 -1.89 11.91
N ILE A 140 10.88 -1.57 11.98
CA ILE A 140 10.16 -1.29 13.23
C ILE A 140 9.57 -2.56 13.82
N TYR A 141 9.08 -3.44 12.95
CA TYR A 141 8.51 -4.72 13.32
C TYR A 141 8.74 -5.75 12.20
N LYS A 142 9.00 -6.98 12.58
CA LYS A 142 9.01 -8.13 11.66
C LYS A 142 8.45 -9.34 12.37
N GLY A 143 7.35 -9.86 11.87
CA GLY A 143 6.77 -11.11 12.34
C GLY A 143 7.70 -12.31 12.08
N THR A 144 7.85 -13.19 13.05
CA THR A 144 8.65 -14.42 12.98
C THR A 144 7.90 -15.57 13.65
N PRO A 145 8.07 -16.81 13.18
CA PRO A 145 8.81 -17.21 11.97
C PRO A 145 8.12 -16.78 10.69
N GLY A 146 8.84 -16.79 9.57
CA GLY A 146 8.24 -16.72 8.25
C GLY A 146 7.39 -17.95 7.99
N THR A 147 6.27 -17.80 7.27
CA THR A 147 5.40 -18.90 6.90
C THR A 147 5.21 -18.94 5.38
N ASP A 148 4.91 -20.11 4.83
CA ASP A 148 4.59 -20.29 3.42
C ASP A 148 3.14 -19.89 3.08
N ARG A 149 2.35 -19.48 4.07
CA ARG A 149 1.01 -18.93 3.84
C ARG A 149 1.09 -17.62 3.09
N ASN A 150 0.28 -17.49 2.05
CA ASN A 150 0.30 -16.36 1.14
C ASN A 150 -0.90 -15.40 1.31
N TYR A 151 -1.54 -15.41 2.47
CA TYR A 151 -2.71 -14.60 2.81
C TYR A 151 -2.64 -14.05 4.25
N HIS A 152 -3.57 -13.17 4.60
CA HIS A 152 -3.77 -12.58 5.93
C HIS A 152 -2.57 -11.79 6.47
N PHE A 153 -1.90 -11.02 5.61
CA PHE A 153 -0.77 -10.18 6.05
C PHE A 153 -1.21 -8.99 6.90
N GLY A 154 -2.49 -8.61 6.90
CA GLY A 154 -2.94 -7.36 7.48
C GLY A 154 -2.46 -6.19 6.64
N CYS A 155 -2.10 -5.11 7.23
CA CYS A 155 -1.27 -4.07 6.61
C CYS A 155 -1.47 -2.65 7.12
N LYS A 156 -2.72 -2.25 7.43
CA LYS A 156 -3.02 -0.83 7.71
C LYS A 156 -2.17 -0.29 8.86
N ILE A 157 -1.58 0.88 8.62
CA ILE A 157 -0.78 1.61 9.61
C ILE A 157 -1.54 2.88 10.00
N ALA A 158 -1.58 3.16 11.29
CA ALA A 158 -2.12 4.40 11.83
C ALA A 158 -1.26 4.93 12.97
N PHE A 159 -1.27 6.24 13.17
CA PHE A 159 -0.64 6.89 14.31
C PHE A 159 -1.70 7.52 15.21
N ASP A 160 -1.42 7.56 16.51
CA ASP A 160 -2.14 8.44 17.42
C ASP A 160 -1.38 9.78 17.61
N ASN A 161 -2.01 10.72 18.31
CA ASN A 161 -1.39 12.00 18.62
C ASN A 161 -0.37 11.93 19.79
N LYS A 162 -0.05 10.73 20.27
CA LYS A 162 0.86 10.48 21.40
C LYS A 162 2.17 9.80 20.96
N GLY A 163 2.36 9.59 19.65
CA GLY A 163 3.57 8.99 19.07
C GLY A 163 3.54 7.46 19.01
N HIS A 164 2.38 6.83 19.22
CA HIS A 164 2.25 5.39 19.04
C HIS A 164 1.88 5.06 17.60
N ILE A 165 2.43 3.95 17.10
CA ILE A 165 2.08 3.35 15.82
C ILE A 165 1.19 2.12 16.06
N PHE A 166 0.11 2.03 15.31
CA PHE A 166 -0.83 0.90 15.30
C PHE A 166 -0.82 0.26 13.93
N PHE A 167 -0.82 -1.06 13.88
CA PHE A 167 -0.96 -1.80 12.63
C PHE A 167 -1.66 -3.13 12.85
N GLY A 168 -2.37 -3.60 11.83
CA GLY A 168 -3.06 -4.89 11.86
C GLY A 168 -2.21 -5.99 11.24
N ILE A 169 -2.33 -7.20 11.81
CA ILE A 169 -1.82 -8.45 11.24
C ILE A 169 -2.98 -9.44 11.28
N GLY A 170 -3.13 -10.26 10.24
CA GLY A 170 -4.12 -11.34 10.25
C GLY A 170 -3.67 -12.53 11.09
N ASP A 171 -4.50 -13.53 11.15
CA ASP A 171 -4.27 -14.82 11.85
C ASP A 171 -3.26 -15.68 11.08
N ARG A 172 -1.99 -15.52 11.38
CA ARG A 172 -0.87 -16.16 10.65
C ARG A 172 -0.11 -17.10 11.57
#